data_ba4c97f4e2de068ab3e8a810331880d4
#
_entry.id   ba4c97f4e2de068ab3e8a810331880d4
#
_cell.length_a   1.000
_cell.length_b   1.000
_cell.length_c   1.000
_cell.angle_alpha   90.00
_cell.angle_beta   90.00
_cell.angle_gamma   90.00
#
_symmetry.space_group_name_H-M   'P 1'
#
loop_
_entity.id
_entity.type
_entity.pdbx_description
1 polymer ?
#
loop_
_entity_poly.entity_id
_entity_poly.type
_entity_poly.pdbx_seq_one_letter_code
_entity_poly.pdbx_strand_id
1 'polypeptide(L)'
;NNSDLKNIINRSESGSVAVCEIGVSYNTDLEDFEKRIGAVLKNIKEKNSTVFIGDVSYLGVEELGDSQVVLKFKADVEEKNLFSGRRLLNKELKCAFDKEGFEIPFPQVDVHNR
;
A
#
# COMPACT_ATOMS: atom_id res chain seq x y z
N ASN A 1 -12.86 11.72 -17.57
CA ASN A 1 -12.42 11.51 -17.30
C ASN A 1 -11.93 11.23 -17.07
N ASN A 2 -11.83 11.20 -16.77
CA ASN A 2 -11.28 10.88 -16.29
C ASN A 2 -10.73 11.11 -15.79
N SER A 3 -10.63 11.49 -15.62
CA SER A 3 -10.10 11.57 -14.92
C SER A 3 -10.27 11.94 -14.10
N ASP A 4 -10.60 12.49 -14.00
CA ASP A 4 -10.86 12.78 -13.10
C ASP A 4 -11.15 12.35 -12.27
N LEU A 5 -11.52 12.58 -12.53
CA LEU A 5 -11.82 11.73 -11.53
C LEU A 5 -10.79 11.57 -10.50
N LYS A 6 -9.65 11.63 -10.76
CA LYS A 6 -8.65 11.37 -9.82
C LYS A 6 -8.54 12.39 -8.77
N ASN A 7 -8.86 13.56 -9.04
CA ASN A 7 -8.79 14.56 -8.01
C ASN A 7 -9.73 14.32 -6.91
N ILE A 8 -10.88 13.87 -7.27
CA ILE A 8 -11.91 13.64 -6.29
C ILE A 8 -11.53 12.54 -5.37
N ILE A 9 -10.92 11.53 -5.91
CA ILE A 9 -10.62 10.40 -5.08
C ILE A 9 -9.46 10.65 -4.17
N ASN A 10 -8.76 11.74 -4.32
CA ASN A 10 -7.69 12.04 -3.40
C ASN A 10 -8.17 12.69 -2.13
N ARG A 11 -9.45 12.90 -1.99
CA ARG A 11 -9.98 13.55 -0.81
C ARG A 11 -11.08 12.70 -0.22
N SER A 12 -11.10 12.66 1.08
CA SER A 12 -12.21 12.05 1.80
C SER A 12 -12.92 13.16 2.54
N GLU A 13 -14.04 12.83 3.11
CA GLU A 13 -14.78 13.82 3.88
C GLU A 13 -14.00 14.28 5.07
N SER A 14 -13.17 13.43 5.62
CA SER A 14 -12.46 13.75 6.84
C SER A 14 -11.05 14.21 6.59
N GLY A 15 -10.60 14.27 5.35
CA GLY A 15 -9.24 14.68 5.11
C GLY A 15 -8.75 14.25 3.76
N SER A 16 -7.59 13.61 3.75
CA SER A 16 -6.92 13.24 2.52
C SER A 16 -6.70 11.74 2.45
N VAL A 17 -6.24 11.28 1.31
CA VAL A 17 -5.95 9.87 1.09
C VAL A 17 -4.45 9.71 0.88
N ALA A 18 -3.83 8.90 1.72
CA ALA A 18 -2.43 8.52 1.54
C ALA A 18 -2.39 7.30 0.64
N VAL A 19 -1.55 7.34 -0.38
CA VAL A 19 -1.46 6.26 -1.37
C VAL A 19 -0.04 5.70 -1.34
N CYS A 20 0.07 4.38 -1.33
CA CYS A 20 1.36 3.69 -1.34
C CYS A 20 1.37 2.62 -2.39
N GLU A 21 2.54 2.37 -2.95
CA GLU A 21 2.73 1.26 -3.89
C GLU A 21 3.85 0.40 -3.36
N ILE A 22 3.63 -0.91 -3.37
CA ILE A 22 4.63 -1.85 -2.91
C ILE A 22 4.77 -2.96 -3.93
N GLY A 23 6.00 -3.28 -4.30
CA GLY A 23 6.27 -4.36 -5.23
C GLY A 23 6.43 -5.67 -4.51
N VAL A 24 5.87 -6.73 -5.08
CA VAL A 24 6.07 -8.08 -4.55
C VAL A 24 6.64 -8.95 -5.66
N SER A 25 7.24 -10.05 -5.24
CA SER A 25 7.82 -11.00 -6.17
C SER A 25 6.78 -11.58 -7.11
N TYR A 26 7.16 -11.84 -8.36
CA TYR A 26 6.27 -12.53 -9.30
C TYR A 26 5.89 -13.94 -8.81
N ASN A 27 6.63 -14.48 -7.86
CA ASN A 27 6.30 -15.78 -7.28
C ASN A 27 5.15 -15.71 -6.29
N THR A 28 4.69 -14.52 -5.96
CA THR A 28 3.60 -14.34 -5.02
C THR A 28 2.29 -14.83 -5.63
N ASP A 29 1.57 -15.66 -4.89
CA ASP A 29 0.24 -16.09 -5.30
C ASP A 29 -0.73 -14.97 -4.97
N LEU A 30 -1.14 -14.22 -6.00
CA LEU A 30 -1.96 -13.04 -5.78
C LEU A 30 -3.35 -13.39 -5.25
N GLU A 31 -3.91 -14.53 -5.63
CA GLU A 31 -5.21 -14.91 -5.09
C GLU A 31 -5.13 -15.18 -3.60
N ASP A 32 -4.09 -15.85 -3.17
CA ASP A 32 -3.88 -16.09 -1.75
C ASP A 32 -3.59 -14.77 -1.04
N PHE A 33 -2.76 -13.94 -1.65
CA PHE A 33 -2.44 -12.63 -1.10
C PHE A 33 -3.71 -11.83 -0.86
N GLU A 34 -4.59 -11.79 -1.85
CA GLU A 34 -5.79 -10.98 -1.74
C GLU A 34 -6.77 -11.51 -0.72
N LYS A 35 -6.75 -12.81 -0.47
CA LYS A 35 -7.57 -13.38 0.59
C LYS A 35 -7.07 -12.97 1.97
N ARG A 36 -5.77 -12.78 2.09
CA ARG A 36 -5.15 -12.54 3.40
C ARG A 36 -5.00 -11.07 3.72
N ILE A 37 -4.87 -10.23 2.67
CA ILE A 37 -4.50 -8.85 2.90
C ILE A 37 -5.57 -8.06 3.63
N GLY A 38 -6.83 -8.42 3.47
CA GLY A 38 -7.91 -7.71 4.13
C GLY A 38 -7.75 -7.70 5.64
N ALA A 39 -7.44 -8.85 6.22
CA ALA A 39 -7.24 -8.94 7.67
C ALA A 39 -6.01 -8.16 8.09
N VAL A 40 -4.97 -8.20 7.27
CA VAL A 40 -3.73 -7.46 7.55
C VAL A 40 -4.02 -5.96 7.62
N LEU A 41 -4.76 -5.46 6.63
CA LEU A 41 -5.06 -4.03 6.57
C LEU A 41 -5.96 -3.59 7.71
N LYS A 42 -6.92 -4.43 8.07
CA LYS A 42 -7.79 -4.13 9.20
C LYS A 42 -6.98 -4.01 10.48
N ASN A 43 -6.01 -4.90 10.66
CA ASN A 43 -5.16 -4.87 11.82
C ASN A 43 -4.28 -3.61 11.84
N ILE A 44 -3.76 -3.22 10.69
CA ILE A 44 -2.97 -1.99 10.58
C ILE A 44 -3.82 -0.80 10.97
N LYS A 45 -5.05 -0.75 10.49
CA LYS A 45 -5.94 0.36 10.79
C LYS A 45 -6.25 0.42 12.29
N GLU A 46 -6.56 -0.70 12.90
CA GLU A 46 -6.89 -0.73 14.32
C GLU A 46 -5.70 -0.33 15.18
N LYS A 47 -4.53 -0.76 14.78
CA LYS A 47 -3.32 -0.48 15.52
C LYS A 47 -2.96 1.01 15.46
N ASN A 48 -3.33 1.68 14.39
CA ASN A 48 -2.95 3.07 14.15
C ASN A 48 -4.18 3.95 13.91
N SER A 49 -5.23 3.74 14.69
CA SER A 49 -6.50 4.43 14.44
C SER A 49 -6.45 5.92 14.67
N THR A 50 -5.43 6.42 15.37
CA THR A 50 -5.28 7.86 15.53
C THR A 50 -4.77 8.54 14.26
N VAL A 51 -4.11 7.79 13.40
CA VAL A 51 -3.58 8.32 12.15
C VAL A 51 -4.48 7.94 10.98
N PHE A 52 -4.88 6.69 10.90
CA PHE A 52 -5.77 6.22 9.83
C PHE A 52 -7.20 6.39 10.29
N ILE A 53 -7.79 7.53 9.92
CA ILE A 53 -9.12 7.90 10.41
C ILE A 53 -10.24 7.20 9.65
N GLY A 54 -9.91 6.59 8.52
CA GLY A 54 -10.86 5.80 7.76
C GLY A 54 -10.22 4.48 7.40
N ASP A 55 -10.69 3.86 6.34
CA ASP A 55 -10.25 2.53 5.98
C ASP A 55 -8.86 2.55 5.36
N VAL A 56 -8.11 1.49 5.64
CA VAL A 56 -6.89 1.18 4.91
C VAL A 56 -7.26 0.09 3.91
N SER A 57 -7.05 0.34 2.64
CA SER A 57 -7.57 -0.53 1.59
C SER A 57 -6.50 -0.94 0.58
N TYR A 58 -6.70 -2.10 0.00
CA TYR A 58 -5.90 -2.59 -1.10
C TYR A 58 -6.66 -2.29 -2.39
N LEU A 59 -6.03 -1.60 -3.31
CA LEU A 59 -6.71 -1.18 -4.53
C LEU A 59 -6.52 -2.15 -5.70
N GLY A 60 -5.43 -2.91 -5.68
CA GLY A 60 -5.21 -3.89 -6.73
C GLY A 60 -3.80 -3.81 -7.29
N VAL A 61 -3.60 -4.55 -8.37
CA VAL A 61 -2.32 -4.56 -9.08
C VAL A 61 -2.24 -3.30 -9.92
N GLU A 62 -1.27 -2.48 -9.63
CA GLU A 62 -1.12 -1.23 -10.37
C GLU A 62 -0.33 -1.45 -11.66
N GLU A 63 0.67 -2.31 -11.59
CA GLU A 63 1.55 -2.48 -12.73
C GLU A 63 2.28 -3.81 -12.64
N LEU A 64 2.59 -4.39 -13.78
CA LEU A 64 3.45 -5.57 -13.87
C LEU A 64 4.81 -5.07 -14.32
N GLY A 65 5.69 -4.88 -13.36
CA GLY A 65 7.01 -4.35 -13.64
C GLY A 65 7.99 -5.42 -14.08
N ASP A 66 9.23 -5.00 -14.30
CA ASP A 66 10.24 -5.91 -14.81
C ASP A 66 10.60 -7.02 -13.84
N SER A 67 10.68 -6.69 -12.57
CA SER A 67 11.11 -7.69 -11.60
C SER A 67 10.13 -7.82 -10.44
N GLN A 68 9.00 -7.14 -10.52
CA GLN A 68 8.05 -7.14 -9.42
C GLN A 68 6.66 -6.80 -9.91
N VAL A 69 5.67 -7.22 -9.13
CA VAL A 69 4.29 -6.85 -9.34
C VAL A 69 3.99 -5.71 -8.38
N VAL A 70 3.58 -4.57 -8.90
CA VAL A 70 3.35 -3.38 -8.08
C VAL A 70 1.90 -3.38 -7.61
N LEU A 71 1.73 -3.33 -6.29
CA LEU A 71 0.41 -3.34 -5.65
C LEU A 71 0.14 -1.98 -5.05
N LYS A 72 -1.09 -1.53 -5.13
CA LYS A 72 -1.45 -0.18 -4.67
C LYS A 72 -2.37 -0.25 -3.48
N PHE A 73 -2.09 0.62 -2.50
CA PHE A 73 -2.85 0.70 -1.27
C PHE A 73 -3.20 2.13 -0.96
N LYS A 74 -4.27 2.34 -0.20
CA LYS A 74 -4.61 3.68 0.25
C LYS A 74 -5.07 3.65 1.69
N ALA A 75 -5.00 4.80 2.34
CA ALA A 75 -5.49 4.95 3.70
C ALA A 75 -6.02 6.37 3.87
N ASP A 76 -7.16 6.49 4.55
CA ASP A 76 -7.74 7.79 4.83
C ASP A 76 -7.04 8.39 6.05
N VAL A 77 -6.53 9.60 5.90
CA VAL A 77 -5.82 10.29 6.97
C VAL A 77 -6.27 11.74 7.01
N GLU A 78 -6.01 12.42 8.12
CA GLU A 78 -6.23 13.85 8.16
C GLU A 78 -5.21 14.52 7.26
N GLU A 79 -5.59 15.66 6.69
CA GLU A 79 -4.72 16.33 5.75
C GLU A 79 -3.36 16.69 6.36
N LYS A 80 -3.36 17.09 7.61
CA LYS A 80 -2.11 17.44 8.30
C LYS A 80 -1.20 16.22 8.47
N ASN A 81 -1.76 15.03 8.38
CA ASN A 81 -1.00 13.79 8.56
C ASN A 81 -0.74 13.08 7.24
N LEU A 82 -0.89 13.79 6.12
CA LEU A 82 -0.78 13.11 4.83
C LEU A 82 0.58 12.45 4.65
N PHE A 83 1.65 13.19 4.87
CA PHE A 83 2.99 12.64 4.65
C PHE A 83 3.39 11.66 5.74
N SER A 84 3.09 11.98 6.99
CA SER A 84 3.43 11.07 8.06
C SER A 84 2.60 9.79 8.00
N GLY A 85 1.35 9.92 7.58
CA GLY A 85 0.49 8.75 7.41
C GLY A 85 0.97 7.86 6.29
N ARG A 86 1.46 8.45 5.21
CA ARG A 86 1.99 7.69 4.10
C ARG A 86 3.23 6.92 4.52
N ARG A 87 4.11 7.57 5.28
CA ARG A 87 5.31 6.89 5.79
C ARG A 87 4.95 5.77 6.74
N LEU A 88 3.96 6.01 7.59
CA LEU A 88 3.49 4.98 8.51
C LEU A 88 2.89 3.80 7.75
N LEU A 89 2.10 4.09 6.74
CA LEU A 89 1.50 3.03 5.95
C LEU A 89 2.58 2.19 5.26
N ASN A 90 3.59 2.83 4.70
CA ASN A 90 4.70 2.11 4.08
C ASN A 90 5.39 1.20 5.09
N LYS A 91 5.65 1.72 6.30
CA LYS A 91 6.31 0.94 7.33
C LYS A 91 5.46 -0.24 7.76
N GLU A 92 4.17 0.00 8.00
CA GLU A 92 3.29 -1.06 8.48
C GLU A 92 3.11 -2.14 7.42
N LEU A 93 3.02 -1.74 6.16
CA LEU A 93 2.91 -2.71 5.09
C LEU A 93 4.18 -3.55 4.98
N LYS A 94 5.34 -2.92 5.07
CA LYS A 94 6.59 -3.65 5.00
C LYS A 94 6.67 -4.68 6.13
N CYS A 95 6.36 -4.25 7.34
CA CYS A 95 6.40 -5.14 8.50
C CYS A 95 5.40 -6.27 8.36
N ALA A 96 4.21 -5.96 7.89
CA ALA A 96 3.18 -6.97 7.73
C ALA A 96 3.55 -7.97 6.65
N PHE A 97 4.13 -7.48 5.54
CA PHE A 97 4.54 -8.37 4.47
C PHE A 97 5.62 -9.34 4.96
N ASP A 98 6.57 -8.84 5.75
CA ASP A 98 7.59 -9.70 6.32
C ASP A 98 6.98 -10.76 7.23
N LYS A 99 6.02 -10.35 8.05
CA LYS A 99 5.38 -11.24 8.98
C LYS A 99 4.55 -12.31 8.28
N GLU A 100 3.87 -11.91 7.20
CA GLU A 100 3.02 -12.84 6.46
C GLU A 100 3.80 -13.68 5.45
N GLY A 101 5.06 -13.35 5.22
CA GLY A 101 5.86 -14.09 4.28
C GLY A 101 5.72 -13.64 2.84
N PHE A 102 5.16 -12.47 2.61
CA PHE A 102 5.10 -11.92 1.26
C PHE A 102 6.45 -11.32 0.90
N GLU A 103 7.02 -11.75 -0.19
CA GLU A 103 8.37 -11.35 -0.56
C GLU A 103 8.38 -10.03 -1.33
N ILE A 104 9.21 -9.09 -0.86
CA ILE A 104 9.43 -7.85 -1.58
C ILE A 104 10.81 -7.98 -2.22
N PRO A 105 10.90 -8.02 -3.55
CA PRO A 105 12.18 -8.28 -4.19
C PRO A 105 13.09 -7.07 -4.11
N PHE A 106 14.37 -7.33 -4.20
CA PHE A 106 15.34 -6.26 -4.26
C PHE A 106 15.39 -5.70 -5.68
N PRO A 107 15.72 -4.42 -5.83
CA PRO A 107 15.88 -3.85 -7.16
C PRO A 107 17.03 -4.55 -7.89
N GLN A 108 16.80 -4.85 -9.14
CA GLN A 108 17.79 -5.56 -9.91
C GLN A 108 18.91 -4.66 -10.41
N VAL A 109 18.63 -3.40 -10.51
CA VAL A 109 19.61 -2.49 -11.04
C VAL A 109 20.83 -2.33 -10.19
N ASP A 110 20.75 -2.63 -8.96
CA ASP A 110 21.84 -2.48 -8.08
C ASP A 110 23.00 -3.31 -8.40
N VAL A 111 22.75 -4.21 -9.06
CA VAL A 111 23.78 -5.09 -9.30
C VAL A 111 24.82 -4.56 -10.27
N HIS A 112 24.82 -4.14 -9.97
CA HIS A 112 25.65 -3.92 -10.41
C HIS A 112 26.52 -3.70 -10.49
N ASN A 113 26.37 -3.47 -10.62
CA ASN A 113 27.06 -3.21 -10.77
C ASN A 113 27.94 -3.15 -10.48
N ARG A 114 28.17 -3.29 -10.21
CA ARG A 114 29.14 -3.20 -9.83
C ARG A 114 29.95 -3.47 -10.04
#